data_bdbc7d508c634613c4380d3290c9b539
#
_entry.id   bdbc7d508c634613c4380d3290c9b539
#
_cell.length_a   1.000
_cell.length_b   1.000
_cell.length_c   1.000
_cell.angle_alpha   90.00
_cell.angle_beta   90.00
_cell.angle_gamma   90.00
#
_symmetry.space_group_name_H-M   'P 1'
#
loop_
_entity.id
_entity.type
_entity.pdbx_description
1 polymer ?
#
loop_
_entity_poly.entity_id
_entity_poly.type
_entity_poly.pdbx_seq_one_letter_code
_entity_poly.pdbx_strand_id
1 'polypeptide(L)'
;MRTFSVEEITQIVGGMLTKTQDVKISNIAPPMLADENTLALALGEEEIANLAKTKAKAALVPLGVQIDGFTTIEVERPRLAMMKLLNLFYVAPVVNKDIHPSAVIDSTAKIGQNVCIGPNVVVSPNAEIGDNTKILANSYIGSNAKIGSNCFFHPNVNIGDRVQVGNDVILHHGVSLGADGFSFVTENPDNIENARKDGEIKETEQKHVIFKIPSIGSVIIGNNVEIGANTAIDRGTIENTIIGDNTKIDDLVMIGHNCRIGKGCLIVSQVGIAGSCVIGDRVVIAGQAGLADHIEIGSDSIVAAKAGVSKSFPERSIIVGIPAVPRKDFIKQLKTMKDAQEIVAKFKKFEPLLKEFEEAHAE
;
A
#
# COMPACT_ATOMS: atom_id res chain seq x y z
N MET A 1 -6.75 -19.97 27.03
CA MET A 1 -5.69 -19.58 26.10
C MET A 1 -5.13 -20.87 25.48
N ARG A 2 -4.78 -20.85 24.20
CA ARG A 2 -4.07 -22.00 23.58
C ARG A 2 -2.62 -21.98 24.10
N THR A 3 -2.11 -23.15 24.44
CA THR A 3 -0.71 -23.32 24.88
C THR A 3 -0.03 -24.29 23.93
N PHE A 4 1.22 -24.04 23.63
CA PHE A 4 2.05 -24.85 22.73
C PHE A 4 3.35 -25.23 23.42
N SER A 5 3.91 -26.38 23.09
CA SER A 5 5.27 -26.70 23.50
C SER A 5 6.29 -25.98 22.61
N VAL A 6 7.53 -25.88 23.06
CA VAL A 6 8.59 -25.25 22.25
C VAL A 6 8.85 -26.07 20.99
N GLU A 7 8.71 -27.39 21.04
CA GLU A 7 8.85 -28.31 19.90
C GLU A 7 7.75 -28.07 18.84
N GLU A 8 6.49 -27.94 19.28
CA GLU A 8 5.37 -27.63 18.38
C GLU A 8 5.62 -26.29 17.66
N ILE A 9 6.04 -25.27 18.39
CA ILE A 9 6.37 -23.96 17.81
C ILE A 9 7.52 -24.11 16.80
N THR A 10 8.57 -24.84 17.15
CA THR A 10 9.74 -25.08 16.29
C THR A 10 9.33 -25.71 14.95
N GLN A 11 8.44 -26.70 14.98
CA GLN A 11 7.91 -27.33 13.78
C GLN A 11 7.10 -26.33 12.92
N ILE A 12 6.25 -25.52 13.54
CA ILE A 12 5.40 -24.55 12.85
C ILE A 12 6.24 -23.45 12.16
N VAL A 13 7.25 -22.95 12.83
CA VAL A 13 8.10 -21.88 12.27
C VAL A 13 9.12 -22.43 11.28
N GLY A 14 9.44 -23.72 11.32
CA GLY A 14 10.50 -24.34 10.52
C GLY A 14 11.89 -23.97 11.03
N GLY A 15 12.06 -23.90 12.36
CA GLY A 15 13.31 -23.54 13.02
C GLY A 15 14.12 -24.74 13.50
N MET A 16 15.26 -24.47 14.15
CA MET A 16 16.09 -25.43 14.85
C MET A 16 16.05 -25.15 16.35
N LEU A 17 15.77 -26.18 17.15
CA LEU A 17 15.74 -26.09 18.59
C LEU A 17 17.13 -26.41 19.15
N THR A 18 17.68 -25.53 19.97
CA THR A 18 19.04 -25.74 20.56
C THR A 18 19.02 -26.61 21.80
N LYS A 19 17.92 -26.61 22.55
CA LYS A 19 17.79 -27.38 23.77
C LYS A 19 16.33 -27.68 24.06
N THR A 20 16.00 -28.92 24.37
CA THR A 20 14.64 -29.33 24.79
C THR A 20 14.43 -28.94 26.25
N GLN A 21 13.39 -28.17 26.51
CA GLN A 21 12.89 -27.88 27.88
C GLN A 21 11.37 -28.00 27.86
N ASP A 22 10.81 -28.53 28.91
CA ASP A 22 9.35 -28.59 29.10
C ASP A 22 8.81 -27.19 29.47
N VAL A 23 8.76 -26.31 28.46
CA VAL A 23 8.20 -24.96 28.57
C VAL A 23 6.93 -24.89 27.78
N LYS A 24 5.83 -24.50 28.43
CA LYS A 24 4.53 -24.24 27.78
C LYS A 24 4.41 -22.78 27.45
N ILE A 25 4.30 -22.48 26.19
CA ILE A 25 4.17 -21.12 25.66
C ILE A 25 2.69 -20.78 25.45
N SER A 26 2.23 -19.76 26.12
CA SER A 26 0.85 -19.24 26.01
C SER A 26 0.77 -17.87 25.34
N ASN A 27 1.92 -17.20 25.12
CA ASN A 27 2.00 -15.88 24.52
C ASN A 27 3.36 -15.65 23.84
N ILE A 28 3.46 -14.57 23.09
CA ILE A 28 4.69 -14.08 22.47
C ILE A 28 4.86 -12.59 22.79
N ALA A 29 6.09 -12.15 23.10
CA ALA A 29 6.37 -10.75 23.39
C ALA A 29 7.83 -10.38 23.11
N PRO A 30 8.18 -9.09 23.03
CA PRO A 30 9.57 -8.64 23.11
C PRO A 30 10.21 -9.09 24.45
N PRO A 31 11.53 -9.30 24.51
CA PRO A 31 12.22 -9.83 25.69
C PRO A 31 11.88 -9.15 27.02
N MET A 32 11.79 -7.83 27.02
CA MET A 32 11.52 -7.03 28.23
C MET A 32 10.10 -7.19 28.79
N LEU A 33 9.15 -7.67 27.98
CA LEU A 33 7.74 -7.88 28.34
C LEU A 33 7.39 -9.37 28.50
N ALA A 34 8.34 -10.26 28.24
CA ALA A 34 8.13 -11.69 28.27
C ALA A 34 8.27 -12.24 29.71
N ASP A 35 7.33 -13.11 30.07
CA ASP A 35 7.35 -13.90 31.34
C ASP A 35 7.75 -15.36 31.08
N GLU A 36 7.66 -16.21 32.11
CA GLU A 36 8.07 -17.60 32.04
C GLU A 36 7.32 -18.47 31.03
N ASN A 37 6.08 -18.09 30.67
CA ASN A 37 5.21 -18.77 29.72
C ASN A 37 5.13 -18.05 28.36
N THR A 38 6.00 -17.07 28.12
CA THR A 38 6.03 -16.26 26.93
C THR A 38 7.27 -16.60 26.10
N LEU A 39 7.11 -16.83 24.81
CA LEU A 39 8.23 -16.91 23.88
C LEU A 39 8.75 -15.49 23.59
N ALA A 40 9.99 -15.22 23.97
CA ALA A 40 10.61 -13.94 23.69
C ALA A 40 10.99 -13.84 22.19
N LEU A 41 10.59 -12.76 21.53
CA LEU A 41 10.97 -12.48 20.15
C LEU A 41 12.21 -11.58 20.14
N ALA A 42 13.37 -12.15 19.85
CA ALA A 42 14.64 -11.43 19.79
C ALA A 42 15.20 -11.49 18.37
N LEU A 43 14.71 -10.60 17.50
CA LEU A 43 14.93 -10.65 16.05
C LEU A 43 16.05 -9.70 15.59
N GLY A 44 16.46 -8.76 16.43
CA GLY A 44 17.52 -7.80 16.18
C GLY A 44 18.54 -7.75 17.33
N GLU A 45 19.64 -7.03 17.14
CA GLU A 45 20.75 -6.97 18.11
C GLU A 45 20.32 -6.45 19.50
N GLU A 46 19.44 -5.44 19.53
CA GLU A 46 18.95 -4.86 20.77
C GLU A 46 18.08 -5.83 21.55
N GLU A 47 17.16 -6.52 20.88
CA GLU A 47 16.29 -7.54 21.51
C GLU A 47 17.11 -8.73 22.01
N ILE A 48 18.14 -9.15 21.26
CA ILE A 48 19.05 -10.22 21.67
C ILE A 48 19.81 -9.80 22.93
N ALA A 49 20.33 -8.59 23.01
CA ALA A 49 20.98 -8.08 24.20
C ALA A 49 20.04 -8.02 25.43
N ASN A 50 18.76 -7.74 25.19
CA ASN A 50 17.74 -7.68 26.24
C ASN A 50 17.33 -9.06 26.77
N LEU A 51 17.68 -10.17 26.11
CA LEU A 51 17.44 -11.52 26.63
C LEU A 51 18.13 -11.78 27.97
N ALA A 52 19.25 -11.11 28.24
CA ALA A 52 19.92 -11.23 29.57
C ALA A 52 19.07 -10.70 30.73
N LYS A 53 18.02 -9.91 30.47
CA LYS A 53 17.15 -9.27 31.46
C LYS A 53 15.74 -9.83 31.49
N THR A 54 15.37 -10.71 30.53
CA THR A 54 14.02 -11.27 30.44
C THR A 54 13.74 -12.31 31.52
N LYS A 55 12.45 -12.53 31.79
CA LYS A 55 11.96 -13.66 32.60
C LYS A 55 11.55 -14.86 31.72
N ALA A 56 11.59 -14.72 30.41
CA ALA A 56 11.27 -15.81 29.51
C ALA A 56 12.26 -16.96 29.62
N LYS A 57 11.81 -18.17 29.39
CA LYS A 57 12.63 -19.40 29.37
C LYS A 57 12.99 -19.85 27.96
N ALA A 58 12.29 -19.34 26.97
CA ALA A 58 12.49 -19.64 25.54
C ALA A 58 12.47 -18.37 24.71
N ALA A 59 13.25 -18.37 23.62
CA ALA A 59 13.32 -17.25 22.68
C ALA A 59 13.37 -17.72 21.24
N LEU A 60 12.75 -16.94 20.33
CA LEU A 60 12.95 -17.04 18.89
C LEU A 60 14.08 -16.08 18.49
N VAL A 61 15.11 -16.60 17.82
CA VAL A 61 16.31 -15.85 17.45
C VAL A 61 16.69 -16.10 15.99
N PRO A 62 17.48 -15.21 15.35
CA PRO A 62 18.09 -15.48 14.05
C PRO A 62 19.01 -16.70 14.10
N LEU A 63 19.23 -17.33 12.95
CA LEU A 63 20.14 -18.47 12.80
C LEU A 63 21.56 -18.12 13.29
N GLY A 64 22.17 -19.02 14.06
CA GLY A 64 23.52 -18.87 14.61
C GLY A 64 23.61 -18.07 15.91
N VAL A 65 22.49 -17.60 16.45
CA VAL A 65 22.45 -16.90 17.74
C VAL A 65 22.22 -17.93 18.86
N GLN A 66 23.26 -18.20 19.65
CA GLN A 66 23.18 -19.08 20.84
C GLN A 66 23.31 -18.25 22.11
N ILE A 67 22.46 -18.54 23.08
CA ILE A 67 22.45 -17.82 24.38
C ILE A 67 22.47 -18.82 25.49
N ASP A 68 23.48 -18.71 26.34
CA ASP A 68 23.64 -19.59 27.48
C ASP A 68 22.44 -19.51 28.44
N GLY A 69 21.95 -20.67 28.84
CA GLY A 69 20.84 -20.77 29.77
C GLY A 69 19.45 -20.66 29.19
N PHE A 70 19.32 -20.38 27.88
CA PHE A 70 18.06 -20.27 27.17
C PHE A 70 17.75 -21.48 26.28
N THR A 71 16.46 -21.77 26.12
CA THR A 71 15.96 -22.58 25.03
C THR A 71 15.73 -21.66 23.82
N THR A 72 16.55 -21.78 22.79
CA THR A 72 16.39 -20.95 21.59
C THR A 72 15.84 -21.75 20.43
N ILE A 73 14.92 -21.10 19.68
CA ILE A 73 14.43 -21.55 18.38
C ILE A 73 15.13 -20.66 17.34
N GLU A 74 16.12 -21.21 16.66
CA GLU A 74 16.86 -20.51 15.62
C GLU A 74 16.10 -20.59 14.29
N VAL A 75 15.98 -19.46 13.59
CA VAL A 75 15.27 -19.39 12.32
C VAL A 75 16.03 -18.57 11.26
N GLU A 76 16.04 -19.05 10.03
CA GLU A 76 16.70 -18.39 8.91
C GLU A 76 16.00 -17.09 8.50
N ARG A 77 14.65 -17.05 8.59
CA ARG A 77 13.82 -15.89 8.24
C ARG A 77 12.97 -15.42 9.43
N PRO A 78 13.54 -14.63 10.35
CA PRO A 78 12.88 -14.25 11.60
C PRO A 78 11.50 -13.60 11.43
N ARG A 79 11.33 -12.70 10.45
CA ARG A 79 10.02 -12.06 10.17
C ARG A 79 8.97 -13.04 9.67
N LEU A 80 9.37 -14.04 8.87
CA LEU A 80 8.44 -15.08 8.41
C LEU A 80 8.02 -15.98 9.58
N ALA A 81 8.95 -16.34 10.45
CA ALA A 81 8.67 -17.11 11.66
C ALA A 81 7.74 -16.33 12.60
N MET A 82 8.00 -15.04 12.81
CA MET A 82 7.12 -14.16 13.60
C MET A 82 5.69 -14.12 13.04
N MET A 83 5.53 -14.00 11.73
CA MET A 83 4.20 -14.02 11.09
C MET A 83 3.46 -15.33 11.39
N LYS A 84 4.13 -16.48 11.27
CA LYS A 84 3.53 -17.78 11.61
C LYS A 84 3.12 -17.86 13.08
N LEU A 85 3.95 -17.34 13.99
CA LEU A 85 3.64 -17.28 15.43
C LEU A 85 2.46 -16.36 15.72
N LEU A 86 2.44 -15.16 15.17
CA LEU A 86 1.34 -14.22 15.36
C LEU A 86 0.01 -14.84 14.95
N ASN A 87 -0.03 -15.61 13.84
CA ASN A 87 -1.23 -16.33 13.42
C ASN A 87 -1.72 -17.37 14.43
N LEU A 88 -0.83 -17.98 15.22
CA LEU A 88 -1.24 -18.95 16.27
C LEU A 88 -1.96 -18.27 17.44
N PHE A 89 -1.51 -17.06 17.79
CA PHE A 89 -2.04 -16.29 18.91
C PHE A 89 -3.08 -15.24 18.48
N TYR A 90 -3.29 -15.07 17.17
CA TYR A 90 -4.28 -14.13 16.66
C TYR A 90 -5.70 -14.56 17.04
N VAL A 91 -6.40 -13.65 17.68
CA VAL A 91 -7.82 -13.81 17.98
C VAL A 91 -8.59 -12.96 16.98
N ALA A 92 -9.27 -13.63 16.06
CA ALA A 92 -10.09 -12.92 15.08
C ALA A 92 -11.21 -12.13 15.79
N PRO A 93 -11.58 -10.96 15.26
CA PRO A 93 -12.72 -10.22 15.78
C PRO A 93 -13.98 -11.09 15.83
N VAL A 94 -14.71 -11.01 16.94
CA VAL A 94 -15.99 -11.72 17.06
C VAL A 94 -17.00 -11.03 16.12
N VAL A 95 -17.43 -11.76 15.11
CA VAL A 95 -18.46 -11.30 14.17
C VAL A 95 -19.67 -12.21 14.34
N ASN A 96 -20.83 -11.61 14.58
CA ASN A 96 -22.09 -12.37 14.57
C ASN A 96 -22.27 -13.00 13.19
N LYS A 97 -22.64 -14.29 13.17
CA LYS A 97 -22.69 -15.08 11.93
C LYS A 97 -23.95 -14.85 11.08
N ASP A 98 -24.77 -13.84 11.42
CA ASP A 98 -26.06 -13.62 10.80
C ASP A 98 -26.17 -12.23 10.19
N ILE A 99 -27.25 -12.03 9.43
CA ILE A 99 -27.65 -10.72 8.93
C ILE A 99 -28.32 -9.96 10.07
N HIS A 100 -27.74 -8.79 10.41
CA HIS A 100 -28.28 -7.98 11.49
C HIS A 100 -29.65 -7.39 11.11
N PRO A 101 -30.66 -7.36 12.03
CA PRO A 101 -32.00 -6.89 11.72
C PRO A 101 -32.09 -5.43 11.23
N SER A 102 -31.09 -4.60 11.53
CA SER A 102 -31.01 -3.21 11.03
C SER A 102 -30.30 -3.08 9.66
N ALA A 103 -29.85 -4.17 9.07
CA ALA A 103 -29.33 -4.13 7.70
C ALA A 103 -30.47 -3.94 6.70
N VAL A 104 -30.25 -3.12 5.69
CA VAL A 104 -31.21 -2.89 4.59
C VAL A 104 -30.69 -3.59 3.35
N ILE A 105 -31.36 -4.66 2.96
CA ILE A 105 -30.95 -5.47 1.81
C ILE A 105 -32.06 -5.42 0.76
N ASP A 106 -31.73 -4.96 -0.44
CA ASP A 106 -32.68 -4.97 -1.54
C ASP A 106 -33.09 -6.38 -1.91
N SER A 107 -34.36 -6.57 -2.25
CA SER A 107 -34.94 -7.88 -2.57
C SER A 107 -34.33 -8.56 -3.82
N THR A 108 -33.66 -7.81 -4.68
CA THR A 108 -32.98 -8.30 -5.88
C THR A 108 -31.51 -8.67 -5.63
N ALA A 109 -30.98 -8.33 -4.44
CA ALA A 109 -29.62 -8.68 -4.07
C ALA A 109 -29.46 -10.19 -3.85
N LYS A 110 -28.32 -10.74 -4.27
CA LYS A 110 -27.98 -12.15 -4.09
C LYS A 110 -26.94 -12.30 -3.00
N ILE A 111 -27.31 -12.99 -1.93
CA ILE A 111 -26.47 -13.22 -0.77
C ILE A 111 -26.06 -14.69 -0.74
N GLY A 112 -24.76 -14.97 -0.71
CA GLY A 112 -24.19 -16.30 -0.64
C GLY A 112 -24.39 -16.99 0.72
N GLN A 113 -23.81 -18.15 0.87
CA GLN A 113 -23.88 -18.93 2.11
C GLN A 113 -22.94 -18.37 3.18
N ASN A 114 -23.33 -18.47 4.46
CA ASN A 114 -22.53 -18.04 5.62
C ASN A 114 -22.06 -16.57 5.56
N VAL A 115 -22.79 -15.71 4.87
CA VAL A 115 -22.49 -14.28 4.79
C VAL A 115 -22.91 -13.62 6.11
N CYS A 116 -22.03 -12.78 6.66
CA CYS A 116 -22.33 -11.96 7.83
C CYS A 116 -22.50 -10.50 7.40
N ILE A 117 -23.64 -9.92 7.74
CA ILE A 117 -23.94 -8.51 7.44
C ILE A 117 -24.25 -7.77 8.76
N GLY A 118 -23.38 -6.82 9.09
CA GLY A 118 -23.45 -6.05 10.33
C GLY A 118 -24.60 -5.03 10.38
N PRO A 119 -24.74 -4.34 11.51
CA PRO A 119 -25.79 -3.33 11.67
C PRO A 119 -25.61 -2.16 10.70
N ASN A 120 -26.75 -1.63 10.22
CA ASN A 120 -26.83 -0.48 9.33
C ASN A 120 -26.08 -0.63 7.99
N VAL A 121 -25.77 -1.84 7.59
CA VAL A 121 -25.24 -2.10 6.25
C VAL A 121 -26.37 -1.96 5.24
N VAL A 122 -26.09 -1.28 4.12
CA VAL A 122 -27.02 -1.16 3.00
C VAL A 122 -26.48 -1.96 1.82
N VAL A 123 -27.29 -2.87 1.28
CA VAL A 123 -27.01 -3.63 0.07
C VAL A 123 -28.03 -3.26 -0.99
N SER A 124 -27.55 -2.63 -2.05
CA SER A 124 -28.36 -2.03 -3.12
C SER A 124 -28.84 -3.05 -4.17
N PRO A 125 -29.76 -2.66 -5.08
CA PRO A 125 -30.33 -3.56 -6.08
C PRO A 125 -29.30 -4.33 -6.92
N ASN A 126 -29.58 -5.62 -7.15
CA ASN A 126 -28.75 -6.52 -7.96
C ASN A 126 -27.30 -6.69 -7.49
N ALA A 127 -26.96 -6.28 -6.27
CA ALA A 127 -25.65 -6.57 -5.69
C ALA A 127 -25.50 -8.09 -5.45
N GLU A 128 -24.31 -8.62 -5.66
CA GLU A 128 -23.99 -10.03 -5.44
C GLU A 128 -22.87 -10.14 -4.40
N ILE A 129 -23.07 -10.94 -3.35
CA ILE A 129 -22.10 -11.17 -2.27
C ILE A 129 -21.84 -12.66 -2.17
N GLY A 130 -20.57 -13.04 -2.36
CA GLY A 130 -20.10 -14.43 -2.32
C GLY A 130 -20.05 -15.03 -0.92
N ASP A 131 -19.88 -16.34 -0.87
CA ASP A 131 -19.92 -17.15 0.34
C ASP A 131 -18.88 -16.73 1.39
N ASN A 132 -19.21 -16.91 2.68
CA ASN A 132 -18.34 -16.64 3.83
C ASN A 132 -17.84 -15.21 3.96
N THR A 133 -18.37 -14.27 3.18
CA THR A 133 -17.99 -12.84 3.24
C THR A 133 -18.59 -12.17 4.45
N LYS A 134 -17.82 -11.32 5.09
CA LYS A 134 -18.21 -10.57 6.29
C LYS A 134 -18.14 -9.07 6.01
N ILE A 135 -19.27 -8.39 6.19
CA ILE A 135 -19.40 -6.94 6.00
C ILE A 135 -19.82 -6.34 7.33
N LEU A 136 -18.92 -5.56 7.95
CA LEU A 136 -19.20 -4.97 9.26
C LEU A 136 -20.00 -3.67 9.15
N ALA A 137 -20.35 -3.13 10.31
CA ALA A 137 -21.32 -2.04 10.47
C ALA A 137 -21.13 -0.83 9.55
N ASN A 138 -22.25 -0.18 9.19
CA ASN A 138 -22.31 1.10 8.47
C ASN A 138 -21.65 1.07 7.07
N SER A 139 -21.51 -0.09 6.46
CA SER A 139 -20.94 -0.22 5.11
C SER A 139 -22.03 -0.12 4.05
N TYR A 140 -21.67 0.34 2.87
CA TYR A 140 -22.56 0.48 1.71
C TYR A 140 -22.07 -0.35 0.53
N ILE A 141 -22.94 -1.14 -0.07
CA ILE A 141 -22.70 -1.93 -1.26
C ILE A 141 -23.62 -1.43 -2.37
N GLY A 142 -23.02 -0.82 -3.39
CA GLY A 142 -23.74 -0.17 -4.49
C GLY A 142 -24.43 -1.13 -5.44
N SER A 143 -25.30 -0.59 -6.29
CA SER A 143 -26.09 -1.35 -7.25
C SER A 143 -25.22 -2.10 -8.26
N ASN A 144 -25.57 -3.36 -8.54
CA ASN A 144 -24.84 -4.24 -9.44
C ASN A 144 -23.35 -4.47 -9.03
N ALA A 145 -22.98 -4.15 -7.78
CA ALA A 145 -21.66 -4.49 -7.28
C ALA A 145 -21.53 -6.01 -7.10
N LYS A 146 -20.32 -6.54 -7.34
CA LYS A 146 -20.04 -7.97 -7.21
C LYS A 146 -18.89 -8.16 -6.22
N ILE A 147 -19.17 -8.83 -5.13
CA ILE A 147 -18.21 -9.14 -4.07
C ILE A 147 -17.96 -10.65 -4.08
N GLY A 148 -16.70 -11.05 -4.13
CA GLY A 148 -16.30 -12.46 -4.08
C GLY A 148 -16.50 -13.10 -2.72
N SER A 149 -15.99 -14.32 -2.59
CA SER A 149 -16.08 -15.13 -1.37
C SER A 149 -14.94 -14.86 -0.40
N ASN A 150 -15.14 -15.18 0.89
CA ASN A 150 -14.17 -15.07 1.98
C ASN A 150 -13.66 -13.64 2.21
N CYS A 151 -14.36 -12.61 1.77
CA CYS A 151 -13.96 -11.22 1.97
C CYS A 151 -14.25 -10.76 3.41
N PHE A 152 -13.47 -9.78 3.88
CA PHE A 152 -13.66 -9.17 5.18
C PHE A 152 -13.64 -7.64 5.05
N PHE A 153 -14.80 -7.02 5.21
CA PHE A 153 -14.97 -5.58 5.17
C PHE A 153 -15.15 -5.02 6.56
N HIS A 154 -14.21 -4.22 7.00
CA HIS A 154 -14.30 -3.48 8.26
C HIS A 154 -15.42 -2.44 8.22
N PRO A 155 -15.78 -1.81 9.37
CA PRO A 155 -16.83 -0.80 9.39
C PRO A 155 -16.57 0.38 8.45
N ASN A 156 -17.66 0.98 7.95
CA ASN A 156 -17.67 2.17 7.11
C ASN A 156 -17.01 1.99 5.72
N VAL A 157 -16.97 0.79 5.18
CA VAL A 157 -16.52 0.53 3.80
C VAL A 157 -17.60 0.94 2.82
N ASN A 158 -17.22 1.67 1.76
CA ASN A 158 -18.11 2.15 0.72
C ASN A 158 -17.72 1.56 -0.65
N ILE A 159 -18.60 0.75 -1.20
CA ILE A 159 -18.46 0.14 -2.52
C ILE A 159 -19.45 0.80 -3.47
N GLY A 160 -18.94 1.48 -4.47
CA GLY A 160 -19.75 2.15 -5.50
C GLY A 160 -20.45 1.16 -6.45
N ASP A 161 -21.36 1.70 -7.27
CA ASP A 161 -22.11 0.91 -8.24
C ASP A 161 -21.19 0.20 -9.24
N ARG A 162 -21.52 -1.05 -9.57
CA ARG A 162 -20.82 -1.91 -10.55
C ARG A 162 -19.37 -2.27 -10.18
N VAL A 163 -18.89 -1.91 -9.00
CA VAL A 163 -17.56 -2.30 -8.52
C VAL A 163 -17.48 -3.82 -8.40
N GLN A 164 -16.35 -4.38 -8.81
CA GLN A 164 -16.09 -5.81 -8.70
C GLN A 164 -14.93 -6.05 -7.75
N VAL A 165 -15.14 -6.91 -6.77
CA VAL A 165 -14.15 -7.31 -5.76
C VAL A 165 -13.98 -8.82 -5.84
N GLY A 166 -12.72 -9.28 -6.00
CA GLY A 166 -12.37 -10.70 -6.04
C GLY A 166 -12.57 -11.42 -4.71
N ASN A 167 -11.99 -12.61 -4.60
CA ASN A 167 -12.06 -13.43 -3.40
C ASN A 167 -10.93 -13.07 -2.40
N ASP A 168 -11.13 -13.41 -1.12
CA ASP A 168 -10.12 -13.27 -0.06
C ASP A 168 -9.61 -11.83 0.11
N VAL A 169 -10.49 -10.84 -0.13
CA VAL A 169 -10.15 -9.41 -0.05
C VAL A 169 -10.46 -8.87 1.35
N ILE A 170 -9.52 -8.09 1.89
CA ILE A 170 -9.70 -7.37 3.15
C ILE A 170 -9.74 -5.87 2.85
N LEU A 171 -10.84 -5.21 3.26
CA LEU A 171 -10.98 -3.77 3.20
C LEU A 171 -11.06 -3.21 4.61
N HIS A 172 -10.11 -2.36 4.97
CA HIS A 172 -10.08 -1.73 6.28
C HIS A 172 -11.08 -0.56 6.40
N HIS A 173 -11.16 0.03 7.58
CA HIS A 173 -12.14 1.06 7.93
C HIS A 173 -12.12 2.24 6.96
N GLY A 174 -13.29 2.64 6.47
CA GLY A 174 -13.44 3.83 5.65
C GLY A 174 -12.91 3.72 4.22
N VAL A 175 -12.54 2.55 3.74
CA VAL A 175 -12.16 2.34 2.33
C VAL A 175 -13.31 2.74 1.43
N SER A 176 -13.00 3.48 0.36
CA SER A 176 -13.96 3.92 -0.65
C SER A 176 -13.53 3.47 -2.05
N LEU A 177 -14.33 2.63 -2.69
CA LEU A 177 -14.11 2.13 -4.04
C LEU A 177 -15.17 2.63 -4.99
N GLY A 178 -14.77 3.29 -6.08
CA GLY A 178 -15.66 3.67 -7.17
C GLY A 178 -16.29 5.06 -7.03
N ALA A 179 -15.64 5.98 -6.31
CA ALA A 179 -15.94 7.39 -6.45
C ALA A 179 -15.61 7.89 -7.87
N ASP A 180 -16.28 8.95 -8.33
CA ASP A 180 -15.93 9.55 -9.62
C ASP A 180 -14.52 10.14 -9.57
N GLY A 181 -13.76 9.92 -10.64
CA GLY A 181 -12.45 10.53 -10.81
C GLY A 181 -12.52 12.06 -10.88
N PHE A 182 -11.43 12.71 -10.48
CA PHE A 182 -11.27 14.17 -10.62
C PHE A 182 -11.04 14.51 -12.10
N SER A 183 -12.12 14.69 -12.84
CA SER A 183 -12.10 14.95 -14.27
C SER A 183 -13.04 16.10 -14.62
N PHE A 184 -12.45 17.21 -15.05
CA PHE A 184 -13.15 18.45 -15.35
C PHE A 184 -12.57 19.07 -16.62
N VAL A 185 -13.42 19.84 -17.35
CA VAL A 185 -13.04 20.53 -18.57
C VAL A 185 -13.71 21.90 -18.60
N THR A 186 -13.10 22.84 -19.25
CA THR A 186 -13.66 24.15 -19.56
C THR A 186 -14.05 24.23 -21.05
N GLU A 187 -15.00 25.09 -21.37
CA GLU A 187 -15.43 25.30 -22.78
C GLU A 187 -14.30 25.84 -23.64
N ASN A 188 -13.44 26.69 -23.05
CA ASN A 188 -12.25 27.22 -23.72
C ASN A 188 -10.99 26.67 -22.99
N PRO A 189 -9.86 26.54 -23.70
CA PRO A 189 -8.62 26.04 -23.07
C PRO A 189 -8.27 26.80 -21.78
N ASP A 190 -8.06 26.04 -20.69
CA ASP A 190 -7.70 26.63 -19.41
C ASP A 190 -6.18 26.88 -19.26
N ASN A 191 -5.79 27.39 -18.12
CA ASN A 191 -4.38 27.68 -17.84
C ASN A 191 -3.50 26.42 -17.82
N ILE A 192 -4.05 25.26 -17.47
CA ILE A 192 -3.31 23.99 -17.46
C ILE A 192 -3.06 23.51 -18.88
N GLU A 193 -4.09 23.57 -19.74
CA GLU A 193 -3.98 23.22 -21.16
C GLU A 193 -3.02 24.17 -21.88
N ASN A 194 -3.12 25.48 -21.63
CA ASN A 194 -2.20 26.48 -22.19
C ASN A 194 -0.76 26.27 -21.69
N ALA A 195 -0.56 26.03 -20.41
CA ALA A 195 0.77 25.76 -19.83
C ALA A 195 1.40 24.50 -20.40
N ARG A 196 0.61 23.43 -20.61
CA ARG A 196 1.08 22.17 -21.23
C ARG A 196 1.46 22.35 -22.69
N LYS A 197 0.71 23.17 -23.45
CA LYS A 197 0.92 23.38 -24.88
C LYS A 197 2.02 24.38 -25.20
N ASP A 198 1.99 25.52 -24.52
CA ASP A 198 2.79 26.71 -24.89
C ASP A 198 3.85 27.04 -23.84
N GLY A 199 3.80 26.40 -22.64
CA GLY A 199 4.68 26.71 -21.51
C GLY A 199 4.35 28.03 -20.80
N GLU A 200 3.24 28.68 -21.15
CA GLU A 200 2.84 30.00 -20.66
C GLU A 200 1.42 29.98 -20.09
N ILE A 201 1.18 30.84 -19.11
CA ILE A 201 -0.15 31.13 -18.58
C ILE A 201 -0.64 32.40 -19.29
N LYS A 202 -1.74 32.30 -20.03
CA LYS A 202 -2.34 33.42 -20.76
C LYS A 202 -3.44 34.07 -19.94
N GLU A 203 -3.49 35.39 -19.89
CA GLU A 203 -4.65 36.10 -19.32
C GLU A 203 -5.90 35.77 -20.15
N THR A 204 -6.96 35.33 -19.46
CA THR A 204 -8.26 35.08 -20.09
C THR A 204 -9.30 35.99 -19.42
N GLU A 205 -9.93 36.85 -20.23
CA GLU A 205 -11.05 37.70 -19.77
C GLU A 205 -12.38 36.95 -19.66
N GLN A 206 -12.41 35.65 -19.99
CA GLN A 206 -13.64 34.87 -20.04
C GLN A 206 -13.99 34.22 -18.72
N LYS A 207 -15.27 34.16 -18.38
CA LYS A 207 -15.78 33.37 -17.25
C LYS A 207 -15.47 31.88 -17.50
N HIS A 208 -14.62 31.29 -16.68
CA HIS A 208 -14.35 29.86 -16.71
C HIS A 208 -15.51 29.10 -16.06
N VAL A 209 -16.38 28.53 -16.88
CA VAL A 209 -17.34 27.53 -16.43
C VAL A 209 -16.65 26.18 -16.50
N ILE A 210 -16.58 25.50 -15.36
CA ILE A 210 -15.97 24.19 -15.25
C ILE A 210 -17.06 23.13 -15.33
N PHE A 211 -16.95 22.21 -16.28
CA PHE A 211 -17.86 21.09 -16.47
C PHE A 211 -17.24 19.81 -15.94
N LYS A 212 -18.03 19.04 -15.19
CA LYS A 212 -17.63 17.71 -14.74
C LYS A 212 -17.74 16.72 -15.91
N ILE A 213 -16.69 15.94 -16.12
CA ILE A 213 -16.72 14.78 -17.03
C ILE A 213 -17.24 13.58 -16.22
N PRO A 214 -18.41 13.01 -16.55
CA PRO A 214 -18.96 11.85 -15.83
C PRO A 214 -18.08 10.62 -16.00
N SER A 215 -17.93 9.84 -14.94
CA SER A 215 -17.22 8.56 -14.96
C SER A 215 -18.22 7.41 -15.10
N ILE A 216 -18.18 6.72 -16.25
CA ILE A 216 -19.07 5.59 -16.56
C ILE A 216 -18.42 4.22 -16.35
N GLY A 217 -17.10 4.16 -16.18
CA GLY A 217 -16.35 2.96 -15.82
C GLY A 217 -16.59 2.54 -14.39
N SER A 218 -15.77 1.61 -13.91
CA SER A 218 -15.88 1.06 -12.56
C SER A 218 -14.50 0.81 -11.96
N VAL A 219 -14.46 0.07 -10.83
CA VAL A 219 -13.26 -0.46 -10.18
C VAL A 219 -13.31 -1.97 -10.19
N ILE A 220 -12.19 -2.60 -10.50
CA ILE A 220 -12.02 -4.05 -10.40
C ILE A 220 -10.85 -4.34 -9.45
N ILE A 221 -11.13 -5.05 -8.37
CA ILE A 221 -10.15 -5.52 -7.39
C ILE A 221 -9.94 -7.02 -7.59
N GLY A 222 -8.69 -7.44 -7.72
CA GLY A 222 -8.31 -8.85 -7.84
C GLY A 222 -8.50 -9.65 -6.55
N ASN A 223 -7.95 -10.87 -6.54
CA ASN A 223 -8.03 -11.76 -5.38
C ASN A 223 -6.90 -11.49 -4.39
N ASN A 224 -7.13 -11.81 -3.11
CA ASN A 224 -6.15 -11.68 -2.02
C ASN A 224 -5.53 -10.27 -1.94
N VAL A 225 -6.34 -9.24 -2.22
CA VAL A 225 -5.96 -7.83 -2.09
C VAL A 225 -6.31 -7.36 -0.68
N GLU A 226 -5.44 -6.54 -0.10
CA GLU A 226 -5.71 -5.89 1.17
C GLU A 226 -5.57 -4.37 1.00
N ILE A 227 -6.56 -3.60 1.48
CA ILE A 227 -6.61 -2.15 1.32
C ILE A 227 -6.79 -1.50 2.69
N GLY A 228 -5.83 -0.67 3.07
CA GLY A 228 -5.73 0.03 4.34
C GLY A 228 -6.79 1.09 4.55
N ALA A 229 -6.88 1.57 5.78
CA ALA A 229 -7.94 2.48 6.22
C ALA A 229 -7.95 3.81 5.46
N ASN A 230 -9.16 4.30 5.14
CA ASN A 230 -9.39 5.58 4.45
C ASN A 230 -8.69 5.70 3.09
N THR A 231 -8.34 4.61 2.46
CA THR A 231 -7.86 4.57 1.08
C THR A 231 -9.02 4.74 0.11
N ALA A 232 -8.82 5.55 -0.93
CA ALA A 232 -9.80 5.80 -1.97
C ALA A 232 -9.27 5.38 -3.34
N ILE A 233 -10.12 4.70 -4.11
CA ILE A 233 -9.83 4.27 -5.49
C ILE A 233 -10.96 4.74 -6.40
N ASP A 234 -10.64 5.64 -7.30
CA ASP A 234 -11.62 6.21 -8.23
C ASP A 234 -11.98 5.23 -9.34
N ARG A 235 -13.24 5.29 -9.78
CA ARG A 235 -13.67 4.59 -10.99
C ARG A 235 -13.05 5.19 -12.23
N GLY A 236 -12.85 4.39 -13.23
CA GLY A 236 -12.38 4.90 -14.51
C GLY A 236 -13.42 5.76 -15.22
N THR A 237 -12.96 6.66 -16.05
CA THR A 237 -13.85 7.54 -16.83
C THR A 237 -14.69 6.75 -17.83
N ILE A 238 -14.05 5.87 -18.61
CA ILE A 238 -14.71 4.95 -19.57
C ILE A 238 -14.34 3.52 -19.23
N GLU A 239 -13.04 3.21 -19.19
CA GLU A 239 -12.52 1.91 -18.77
C GLU A 239 -12.48 1.81 -17.25
N ASN A 240 -12.17 0.63 -16.72
CA ASN A 240 -12.11 0.40 -15.28
C ASN A 240 -10.73 0.77 -14.71
N THR A 241 -10.71 1.24 -13.47
CA THR A 241 -9.52 1.21 -12.62
C THR A 241 -9.32 -0.22 -12.12
N ILE A 242 -8.11 -0.76 -12.20
CA ILE A 242 -7.84 -2.18 -11.94
C ILE A 242 -6.72 -2.33 -10.91
N ILE A 243 -6.95 -3.17 -9.90
CA ILE A 243 -5.94 -3.60 -8.92
C ILE A 243 -5.73 -5.09 -9.08
N GLY A 244 -4.49 -5.51 -9.37
CA GLY A 244 -4.12 -6.90 -9.57
C GLY A 244 -4.08 -7.74 -8.29
N ASP A 245 -4.12 -9.05 -8.46
CA ASP A 245 -4.11 -10.03 -7.37
C ASP A 245 -2.91 -9.85 -6.41
N ASN A 246 -3.08 -10.22 -5.14
CA ASN A 246 -2.04 -10.20 -4.10
C ASN A 246 -1.45 -8.81 -3.79
N THR A 247 -2.00 -7.73 -4.32
CA THR A 247 -1.52 -6.37 -4.04
C THR A 247 -1.96 -5.92 -2.65
N LYS A 248 -1.05 -5.25 -1.92
CA LYS A 248 -1.29 -4.70 -0.59
C LYS A 248 -1.15 -3.19 -0.63
N ILE A 249 -2.18 -2.50 -0.21
CA ILE A 249 -2.30 -1.05 -0.20
C ILE A 249 -2.51 -0.62 1.24
N ASP A 250 -1.68 0.28 1.71
CA ASP A 250 -1.70 0.79 3.08
C ASP A 250 -2.73 1.92 3.26
N ASP A 251 -2.74 2.55 4.41
CA ASP A 251 -3.70 3.57 4.81
C ASP A 251 -3.52 4.88 4.02
N LEU A 252 -4.63 5.62 3.81
CA LEU A 252 -4.63 6.96 3.23
C LEU A 252 -4.02 7.04 1.82
N VAL A 253 -4.05 5.98 1.05
CA VAL A 253 -3.61 5.96 -0.34
C VAL A 253 -4.72 6.49 -1.25
N MET A 254 -4.36 7.29 -2.27
CA MET A 254 -5.26 7.72 -3.32
C MET A 254 -4.84 7.16 -4.67
N ILE A 255 -5.73 6.43 -5.33
CA ILE A 255 -5.53 5.92 -6.69
C ILE A 255 -6.57 6.55 -7.61
N GLY A 256 -6.10 7.35 -8.56
CA GLY A 256 -6.92 8.06 -9.52
C GLY A 256 -7.56 7.14 -10.57
N HIS A 257 -8.47 7.71 -11.33
CA HIS A 257 -9.24 7.02 -12.36
C HIS A 257 -8.37 6.38 -13.46
N ASN A 258 -8.84 5.29 -14.03
CA ASN A 258 -8.18 4.57 -15.14
C ASN A 258 -6.79 4.00 -14.82
N CYS A 259 -6.37 3.97 -13.56
CA CYS A 259 -5.12 3.34 -13.17
C CYS A 259 -5.17 1.82 -13.33
N ARG A 260 -4.06 1.23 -13.73
CA ARG A 260 -3.85 -0.22 -13.79
C ARG A 260 -2.68 -0.58 -12.89
N ILE A 261 -2.96 -1.18 -11.75
CA ILE A 261 -1.97 -1.64 -10.78
C ILE A 261 -1.79 -3.15 -10.98
N GLY A 262 -0.56 -3.59 -11.16
CA GLY A 262 -0.19 -4.99 -11.34
C GLY A 262 -0.39 -5.86 -10.11
N LYS A 263 0.11 -7.09 -10.19
CA LYS A 263 0.00 -8.10 -9.13
C LYS A 263 1.14 -7.98 -8.12
N GLY A 264 0.84 -8.30 -6.86
CA GLY A 264 1.86 -8.40 -5.80
C GLY A 264 2.55 -7.08 -5.47
N CYS A 265 1.94 -5.94 -5.77
CA CYS A 265 2.47 -4.63 -5.44
C CYS A 265 2.33 -4.32 -3.94
N LEU A 266 3.23 -3.49 -3.43
CA LEU A 266 3.17 -2.93 -2.08
C LEU A 266 3.11 -1.40 -2.20
N ILE A 267 1.96 -0.82 -1.84
CA ILE A 267 1.73 0.63 -1.91
C ILE A 267 1.57 1.13 -0.47
N VAL A 268 2.57 1.87 0.00
CA VAL A 268 2.67 2.29 1.40
C VAL A 268 1.87 3.57 1.65
N SER A 269 1.64 3.90 2.91
CA SER A 269 0.74 4.97 3.36
C SER A 269 0.98 6.32 2.67
N GLN A 270 -0.13 7.02 2.40
CA GLN A 270 -0.16 8.38 1.85
C GLN A 270 0.45 8.51 0.44
N VAL A 271 0.55 7.42 -0.30
CA VAL A 271 0.91 7.47 -1.73
C VAL A 271 -0.25 8.07 -2.52
N GLY A 272 0.07 8.95 -3.44
CA GLY A 272 -0.88 9.50 -4.42
C GLY A 272 -0.50 9.05 -5.83
N ILE A 273 -1.42 8.38 -6.52
CA ILE A 273 -1.26 7.96 -7.91
C ILE A 273 -2.30 8.71 -8.74
N ALA A 274 -1.86 9.61 -9.59
CA ALA A 274 -2.76 10.35 -10.47
C ALA A 274 -3.38 9.47 -11.56
N GLY A 275 -4.37 9.97 -12.28
CA GLY A 275 -5.13 9.19 -13.24
C GLY A 275 -4.31 8.58 -14.37
N SER A 276 -4.79 7.45 -14.90
CA SER A 276 -4.24 6.77 -16.09
C SER A 276 -2.80 6.26 -15.94
N CYS A 277 -2.34 6.02 -14.72
CA CYS A 277 -1.04 5.40 -14.47
C CYS A 277 -1.08 3.88 -14.69
N VAL A 278 0.00 3.33 -15.21
CA VAL A 278 0.22 1.89 -15.35
C VAL A 278 1.39 1.47 -14.44
N ILE A 279 1.09 0.65 -13.44
CA ILE A 279 2.07 0.12 -12.51
C ILE A 279 2.21 -1.39 -12.77
N GLY A 280 3.42 -1.82 -13.08
CA GLY A 280 3.72 -3.24 -13.34
C GLY A 280 3.58 -4.13 -12.10
N ASP A 281 3.93 -5.40 -12.25
CA ASP A 281 3.86 -6.36 -11.16
C ASP A 281 4.98 -6.17 -10.13
N ARG A 282 4.72 -6.50 -8.86
CA ARG A 282 5.70 -6.51 -7.76
C ARG A 282 6.41 -5.17 -7.54
N VAL A 283 5.75 -4.07 -7.90
CA VAL A 283 6.28 -2.73 -7.65
C VAL A 283 6.07 -2.36 -6.19
N VAL A 284 7.08 -1.77 -5.58
CA VAL A 284 7.01 -1.20 -4.24
C VAL A 284 7.00 0.32 -4.35
N ILE A 285 5.94 0.97 -3.86
CA ILE A 285 5.84 2.42 -3.79
C ILE A 285 5.85 2.82 -2.31
N ALA A 286 6.94 3.41 -1.87
CA ALA A 286 7.14 3.78 -0.47
C ALA A 286 6.37 5.04 -0.08
N GLY A 287 6.20 5.24 1.21
CA GLY A 287 5.28 6.23 1.79
C GLY A 287 5.43 7.65 1.27
N GLN A 288 4.29 8.31 1.06
CA GLN A 288 4.20 9.70 0.60
C GLN A 288 4.82 9.97 -0.79
N ALA A 289 5.05 8.95 -1.60
CA ALA A 289 5.41 9.17 -3.00
C ALA A 289 4.20 9.67 -3.79
N GLY A 290 4.46 10.55 -4.77
CA GLY A 290 3.44 11.08 -5.66
C GLY A 290 3.79 10.77 -7.11
N LEU A 291 2.85 10.22 -7.88
CA LEU A 291 3.01 9.86 -9.28
C LEU A 291 2.13 10.77 -10.15
N ALA A 292 2.75 11.40 -11.15
CA ALA A 292 2.03 12.21 -12.12
C ALA A 292 1.12 11.35 -13.00
N ASP A 293 0.16 11.97 -13.68
CA ASP A 293 -0.79 11.32 -14.59
C ASP A 293 -0.09 10.72 -15.83
N HIS A 294 -0.69 9.66 -16.36
CA HIS A 294 -0.29 9.02 -17.62
C HIS A 294 1.16 8.48 -17.65
N ILE A 295 1.72 8.10 -16.52
CA ILE A 295 3.06 7.49 -16.45
C ILE A 295 2.98 5.97 -16.25
N GLU A 296 4.07 5.30 -16.63
CA GLU A 296 4.25 3.88 -16.46
C GLU A 296 5.46 3.58 -15.57
N ILE A 297 5.28 2.70 -14.60
CA ILE A 297 6.36 2.13 -13.77
C ILE A 297 6.44 0.65 -14.06
N GLY A 298 7.55 0.23 -14.66
CA GLY A 298 7.78 -1.18 -15.01
C GLY A 298 7.86 -2.09 -13.80
N SER A 299 7.62 -3.38 -14.02
CA SER A 299 7.60 -4.41 -12.98
C SER A 299 8.90 -4.48 -12.18
N ASP A 300 8.83 -5.02 -10.95
CA ASP A 300 9.98 -5.24 -10.06
C ASP A 300 10.73 -3.94 -9.68
N SER A 301 10.07 -2.79 -9.77
CA SER A 301 10.64 -1.47 -9.46
C SER A 301 10.34 -1.03 -8.04
N ILE A 302 11.18 -0.14 -7.52
CA ILE A 302 11.01 0.48 -6.19
C ILE A 302 10.98 2.00 -6.35
N VAL A 303 9.90 2.63 -5.89
CA VAL A 303 9.77 4.08 -5.74
C VAL A 303 10.03 4.42 -4.27
N ALA A 304 11.09 5.16 -3.99
CA ALA A 304 11.47 5.54 -2.63
C ALA A 304 10.46 6.52 -2.00
N ALA A 305 10.47 6.59 -0.67
CA ALA A 305 9.58 7.49 0.07
C ALA A 305 9.75 8.96 -0.37
N LYS A 306 8.61 9.67 -0.46
CA LYS A 306 8.53 11.09 -0.85
C LYS A 306 9.03 11.38 -2.28
N ALA A 307 9.24 10.39 -3.12
CA ALA A 307 9.61 10.64 -4.51
C ALA A 307 8.46 11.30 -5.28
N GLY A 308 8.76 12.38 -6.01
CA GLY A 308 7.88 12.97 -7.00
C GLY A 308 8.20 12.41 -8.38
N VAL A 309 7.37 11.52 -8.90
CA VAL A 309 7.60 10.82 -10.17
C VAL A 309 6.82 11.49 -11.28
N SER A 310 7.51 12.16 -12.19
CA SER A 310 6.91 12.94 -13.27
C SER A 310 7.02 12.31 -14.66
N LYS A 311 7.65 11.14 -14.78
CA LYS A 311 7.84 10.41 -16.04
C LYS A 311 7.87 8.91 -15.83
N SER A 312 7.70 8.16 -16.91
CA SER A 312 7.78 6.70 -16.92
C SER A 312 9.18 6.16 -16.65
N PHE A 313 9.25 4.97 -16.06
CA PHE A 313 10.49 4.24 -15.78
C PHE A 313 10.36 2.78 -16.20
N PRO A 314 11.41 2.19 -16.78
CA PRO A 314 11.41 0.78 -17.17
C PRO A 314 11.37 -0.16 -15.95
N GLU A 315 11.22 -1.45 -16.22
CA GLU A 315 11.27 -2.48 -15.19
C GLU A 315 12.58 -2.46 -14.39
N ARG A 316 12.54 -2.94 -13.13
CA ARG A 316 13.69 -3.05 -12.21
C ARG A 316 14.38 -1.72 -11.91
N SER A 317 13.64 -0.63 -11.97
CA SER A 317 14.13 0.70 -11.62
C SER A 317 14.10 0.93 -10.10
N ILE A 318 15.13 1.60 -9.58
CA ILE A 318 15.13 2.16 -8.23
C ILE A 318 15.01 3.67 -8.37
N ILE A 319 13.84 4.21 -8.05
CA ILE A 319 13.46 5.62 -8.26
C ILE A 319 13.53 6.33 -6.92
N VAL A 320 14.39 7.34 -6.83
CA VAL A 320 14.58 8.12 -5.60
C VAL A 320 14.21 9.57 -5.81
N GLY A 321 13.70 10.19 -4.76
CA GLY A 321 13.37 11.61 -4.72
C GLY A 321 14.25 12.39 -3.73
N ILE A 322 13.67 13.32 -2.97
CA ILE A 322 14.36 14.23 -2.07
C ILE A 322 14.58 13.53 -0.71
N PRO A 323 15.82 13.18 -0.30
CA PRO A 323 16.06 12.71 1.05
C PRO A 323 16.06 13.89 2.03
N ALA A 324 15.63 13.65 3.28
CA ALA A 324 15.84 14.63 4.35
C ALA A 324 17.34 14.71 4.67
N VAL A 325 17.82 15.94 4.75
CA VAL A 325 19.20 16.24 5.17
C VAL A 325 19.18 17.30 6.26
N PRO A 326 20.21 17.42 7.10
CA PRO A 326 20.34 18.50 8.06
C PRO A 326 20.16 19.88 7.38
N ARG A 327 19.48 20.84 8.04
CA ARG A 327 19.21 22.18 7.47
C ARG A 327 20.44 22.85 6.88
N LYS A 328 21.59 22.72 7.55
CA LYS A 328 22.87 23.29 7.09
C LYS A 328 23.29 22.73 5.74
N ASP A 329 23.15 21.41 5.56
CA ASP A 329 23.55 20.73 4.33
C ASP A 329 22.55 21.03 3.19
N PHE A 330 21.25 21.13 3.49
CA PHE A 330 20.24 21.56 2.52
C PHE A 330 20.53 22.95 1.95
N ILE A 331 20.85 23.92 2.84
CA ILE A 331 21.20 25.29 2.41
C ILE A 331 22.48 25.26 1.54
N LYS A 332 23.48 24.45 1.93
CA LYS A 332 24.71 24.28 1.14
C LYS A 332 24.41 23.69 -0.24
N GLN A 333 23.56 22.66 -0.32
CA GLN A 333 23.14 22.07 -1.60
C GLN A 333 22.46 23.12 -2.51
N LEU A 334 21.49 23.89 -1.98
CA LEU A 334 20.82 24.95 -2.74
C LEU A 334 21.81 26.00 -3.27
N LYS A 335 22.77 26.41 -2.44
CA LYS A 335 23.80 27.36 -2.85
C LYS A 335 24.68 26.77 -3.96
N THR A 336 25.15 25.53 -3.80
CA THR A 336 25.95 24.84 -4.81
C THR A 336 25.22 24.73 -6.15
N MET A 337 23.92 24.39 -6.13
CA MET A 337 23.11 24.34 -7.36
C MET A 337 23.03 25.70 -8.05
N LYS A 338 22.86 26.79 -7.30
CA LYS A 338 22.84 28.15 -7.85
C LYS A 338 24.20 28.54 -8.44
N ASP A 339 25.28 28.31 -7.70
CA ASP A 339 26.65 28.58 -8.15
C ASP A 339 27.00 27.77 -9.43
N ALA A 340 26.56 26.52 -9.52
CA ALA A 340 26.72 25.69 -10.70
C ALA A 340 26.01 26.25 -11.93
N GLN A 341 24.79 26.77 -11.79
CA GLN A 341 24.06 27.42 -12.87
C GLN A 341 24.78 28.66 -13.38
N GLU A 342 25.34 29.48 -12.49
CA GLU A 342 26.12 30.66 -12.86
C GLU A 342 27.42 30.28 -13.59
N ILE A 343 28.10 29.20 -13.14
CA ILE A 343 29.31 28.68 -13.80
C ILE A 343 28.98 28.18 -15.20
N VAL A 344 27.92 27.38 -15.36
CA VAL A 344 27.49 26.88 -16.68
C VAL A 344 27.12 28.03 -17.62
N ALA A 345 26.40 29.05 -17.12
CA ALA A 345 26.07 30.22 -17.93
C ALA A 345 27.30 31.03 -18.39
N LYS A 346 28.34 31.11 -17.53
CA LYS A 346 29.63 31.69 -17.91
C LYS A 346 30.37 30.83 -18.92
N PHE A 347 30.38 29.50 -18.71
CA PHE A 347 31.09 28.56 -19.61
C PHE A 347 30.50 28.59 -21.04
N LYS A 348 29.20 28.65 -21.16
CA LYS A 348 28.53 28.79 -22.47
C LYS A 348 28.98 30.03 -23.26
N LYS A 349 29.40 31.10 -22.60
CA LYS A 349 29.94 32.28 -23.29
C LYS A 349 31.35 32.07 -23.85
N PHE A 350 32.09 31.11 -23.33
CA PHE A 350 33.44 30.76 -23.78
C PHE A 350 33.43 29.57 -24.76
N GLU A 351 32.32 28.87 -24.93
CA GLU A 351 32.19 27.73 -25.85
C GLU A 351 32.61 28.03 -27.29
N PRO A 352 32.27 29.19 -27.90
CA PRO A 352 32.76 29.54 -29.23
C PRO A 352 34.29 29.70 -29.29
N LEU A 353 34.91 30.29 -28.26
CA LEU A 353 36.36 30.47 -28.19
C LEU A 353 37.09 29.14 -28.01
N LEU A 354 36.49 28.20 -27.27
CA LEU A 354 37.04 26.85 -27.12
C LEU A 354 37.02 26.08 -28.46
N LYS A 355 35.94 26.20 -29.22
CA LYS A 355 35.86 25.59 -30.55
C LYS A 355 36.88 26.16 -31.53
N GLU A 356 37.06 27.47 -31.56
CA GLU A 356 38.09 28.13 -32.38
C GLU A 356 39.48 27.68 -31.97
N PHE A 357 39.73 27.47 -30.68
CA PHE A 357 41.02 26.98 -30.17
C PHE A 357 41.26 25.50 -30.55
N GLU A 358 40.24 24.64 -30.44
CA GLU A 358 40.31 23.24 -30.84
C GLU A 358 40.54 23.09 -32.35
N GLU A 359 39.84 23.89 -33.19
CA GLU A 359 40.01 23.90 -34.61
C GLU A 359 41.41 24.41 -35.04
N ALA A 360 41.96 25.38 -34.33
CA ALA A 360 43.29 25.93 -34.59
C ALA A 360 44.47 24.99 -34.19
N HIS A 361 44.18 23.98 -33.35
CA HIS A 361 45.18 23.04 -32.81
C HIS A 361 44.87 21.57 -33.14
N ALA A 362 43.98 21.33 -34.10
CA ALA A 362 43.65 20.01 -34.62
C ALA A 362 44.60 19.60 -35.80
N GLU A 363 45.94 19.68 -35.60
CA GLU A 363 46.94 19.09 -36.49
C GLU A 363 47.60 17.86 -35.85
#